data_31bd036ea320bd173a65c80ae08a974c
#
_entry.id   31bd036ea320bd173a65c80ae08a974c
#
_cell.length_a   1.000
_cell.length_b   1.000
_cell.length_c   1.000
_cell.angle_alpha   90.00
_cell.angle_beta   90.00
_cell.angle_gamma   90.00
#
_symmetry.space_group_name_H-M   'P 1'
#
loop_
_entity.id
_entity.type
_entity.pdbx_description
1 polymer ?
#
loop_
_entity_poly.entity_id
_entity_poly.type
_entity_poly.pdbx_seq_one_letter_code
_entity_poly.pdbx_strand_id
1 'polypeptide(L)'
;MTTLTDIANRALQVPGTRTNVTDAELAGNLTNEALQLNLCMTNIRRRLLRMAPWNCSVKAANLVYITSSPGTPENTSAPTTLWQPGQPVPPWAYEYQYPVDCVRPCWMIPATQTGFAGGVPITTAVTGGASSFWQGPPVKYKVQTDTFYPVTAAAVANGGTGYATGDLITLAAGPTTSPPIGAPVQLLVTAVAVGVITSATVVNTVYTGDTAGSQEVIGGSYFAQQSNPVAQGSTSGSGVGATFNLTYGTQAPQRVILTNQEYATLVYCQDVIDPNIMDDLFQDAYVKLVGATITIPLTGDKKLANFAVQEANQTIMLARQADGNEGLTINDITPDWIRIRGVDFAEPYSGPFTGFDWGGLYPTFG
;
A
#
# COMPACT_ATOMS: atom_id res chain seq x y z
N MET A 1 -5.54 -8.95 -25.52
CA MET A 1 -4.93 -8.90 -24.18
C MET A 1 -3.45 -8.73 -24.37
N THR A 2 -2.88 -7.67 -23.81
CA THR A 2 -1.44 -7.40 -23.87
C THR A 2 -0.72 -8.23 -22.83
N THR A 3 0.32 -8.95 -23.22
CA THR A 3 1.15 -9.74 -22.30
C THR A 3 2.44 -8.99 -21.93
N LEU A 4 3.15 -9.42 -20.89
CA LEU A 4 4.48 -8.87 -20.59
C LEU A 4 5.47 -9.11 -21.73
N THR A 5 5.31 -10.21 -22.46
CA THR A 5 6.12 -10.56 -23.63
C THR A 5 5.82 -9.62 -24.80
N ASP A 6 4.57 -9.18 -24.97
CA ASP A 6 4.24 -8.16 -25.99
C ASP A 6 4.94 -6.83 -25.68
N ILE A 7 4.92 -6.40 -24.41
CA ILE A 7 5.67 -5.21 -23.97
C ILE A 7 7.17 -5.38 -24.21
N ALA A 8 7.73 -6.55 -23.87
CA ALA A 8 9.13 -6.86 -24.08
C ALA A 8 9.50 -6.81 -25.58
N ASN A 9 8.70 -7.41 -26.45
CA ASN A 9 8.92 -7.40 -27.89
C ASN A 9 8.79 -5.99 -28.50
N ARG A 10 7.81 -5.21 -28.04
CA ARG A 10 7.72 -3.79 -28.43
C ARG A 10 8.95 -2.99 -27.97
N ALA A 11 9.48 -3.26 -26.78
CA ALA A 11 10.69 -2.61 -26.27
C ALA A 11 11.94 -2.98 -27.09
N LEU A 12 12.05 -4.22 -27.59
CA LEU A 12 13.14 -4.66 -28.48
C LEU A 12 13.11 -3.97 -29.85
N GLN A 13 11.98 -3.45 -30.29
CA GLN A 13 11.89 -2.69 -31.54
C GLN A 13 12.56 -1.30 -31.43
N VAL A 14 12.65 -0.71 -30.24
CA VAL A 14 13.26 0.61 -30.02
C VAL A 14 14.75 0.64 -30.44
N PRO A 15 15.60 -0.32 -30.03
CA PRO A 15 16.98 -0.42 -30.54
C PRO A 15 17.06 -0.96 -31.96
N GLY A 16 15.97 -1.29 -32.63
CA GLY A 16 15.94 -1.81 -33.99
C GLY A 16 16.35 -3.28 -34.08
N THR A 17 16.31 -4.03 -33.00
CA THR A 17 16.55 -5.48 -33.05
C THR A 17 15.41 -6.16 -33.79
N ARG A 18 15.72 -7.16 -34.62
CA ARG A 18 14.72 -7.94 -35.36
C ARG A 18 14.34 -9.22 -34.67
N THR A 19 14.84 -9.44 -33.44
CA THR A 19 14.57 -10.62 -32.62
C THR A 19 13.34 -10.39 -31.78
N ASN A 20 12.45 -11.40 -31.73
CA ASN A 20 11.36 -11.47 -30.77
C ASN A 20 11.69 -12.53 -29.73
N VAL A 21 11.22 -12.29 -28.51
CA VAL A 21 11.37 -13.20 -27.37
C VAL A 21 10.03 -13.85 -27.13
N THR A 22 10.03 -15.17 -26.88
CA THR A 22 8.86 -15.95 -26.48
C THR A 22 8.67 -15.93 -24.96
N ASP A 23 7.47 -16.29 -24.48
CA ASP A 23 7.18 -16.38 -23.03
C ASP A 23 8.16 -17.33 -22.32
N ALA A 24 8.50 -18.46 -22.94
CA ALA A 24 9.43 -19.43 -22.37
C ALA A 24 10.87 -18.88 -22.29
N GLU A 25 11.31 -18.14 -23.29
CA GLU A 25 12.63 -17.50 -23.29
C GLU A 25 12.72 -16.39 -22.25
N LEU A 26 11.65 -15.58 -22.13
CA LEU A 26 11.59 -14.51 -21.13
C LEU A 26 11.58 -15.10 -19.72
N ALA A 27 10.77 -16.10 -19.46
CA ALA A 27 10.69 -16.76 -18.14
C ALA A 27 12.00 -17.47 -17.75
N GLY A 28 12.68 -18.09 -18.73
CA GLY A 28 13.91 -18.87 -18.52
C GLY A 28 15.23 -18.10 -18.67
N ASN A 29 15.21 -16.84 -19.06
CA ASN A 29 16.41 -16.06 -19.43
C ASN A 29 17.27 -16.76 -20.50
N LEU A 30 16.63 -17.39 -21.50
CA LEU A 30 17.31 -18.29 -22.42
C LEU A 30 18.12 -17.57 -23.51
N THR A 31 17.81 -16.30 -23.76
CA THR A 31 18.51 -15.45 -24.72
C THR A 31 19.10 -14.23 -24.04
N ASN A 32 20.11 -13.60 -24.68
CA ASN A 32 20.71 -12.39 -24.14
C ASN A 32 19.69 -11.25 -24.04
N GLU A 33 18.80 -11.13 -25.00
CA GLU A 33 17.70 -10.17 -25.05
C GLU A 33 16.75 -10.38 -23.87
N ALA A 34 16.33 -11.63 -23.61
CA ALA A 34 15.47 -11.98 -22.48
C ALA A 34 16.13 -11.64 -21.13
N LEU A 35 17.42 -11.94 -21.00
CA LEU A 35 18.19 -11.60 -19.80
C LEU A 35 18.24 -10.08 -19.56
N GLN A 36 18.55 -9.29 -20.60
CA GLN A 36 18.60 -7.82 -20.47
C GLN A 36 17.24 -7.23 -20.13
N LEU A 37 16.17 -7.73 -20.72
CA LEU A 37 14.80 -7.33 -20.41
C LEU A 37 14.46 -7.62 -18.95
N ASN A 38 14.68 -8.83 -18.46
CA ASN A 38 14.38 -9.22 -17.09
C ASN A 38 15.17 -8.43 -16.03
N LEU A 39 16.42 -8.07 -16.33
CA LEU A 39 17.24 -7.24 -15.45
C LEU A 39 16.69 -5.82 -15.28
N CYS A 40 16.02 -5.27 -16.30
CA CYS A 40 15.62 -3.87 -16.28
C CYS A 40 14.11 -3.64 -16.12
N MET A 41 13.24 -4.50 -16.65
CA MET A 41 11.79 -4.26 -16.71
C MET A 41 11.18 -3.94 -15.36
N THR A 42 11.41 -4.75 -14.33
CA THR A 42 10.84 -4.53 -12.99
C THR A 42 11.30 -3.20 -12.38
N ASN A 43 12.57 -2.88 -12.49
CA ASN A 43 13.11 -1.64 -11.92
C ASN A 43 12.58 -0.41 -12.65
N ILE A 44 12.45 -0.47 -13.97
CA ILE A 44 11.92 0.61 -14.79
C ILE A 44 10.44 0.82 -14.51
N ARG A 45 9.64 -0.25 -14.42
CA ARG A 45 8.22 -0.18 -14.06
C ARG A 45 8.04 0.54 -12.72
N ARG A 46 8.72 0.09 -11.67
CA ARG A 46 8.65 0.72 -10.34
C ARG A 46 9.15 2.16 -10.34
N ARG A 47 10.16 2.47 -11.15
CA ARG A 47 10.64 3.84 -11.32
C ARG A 47 9.57 4.72 -11.97
N LEU A 48 8.92 4.25 -13.02
CA LEU A 48 7.87 4.97 -13.73
C LEU A 48 6.65 5.20 -12.81
N LEU A 49 6.21 4.17 -12.08
CA LEU A 49 5.13 4.27 -11.08
C LEU A 49 5.45 5.26 -9.95
N ARG A 50 6.72 5.47 -9.62
CA ARG A 50 7.13 6.47 -8.62
C ARG A 50 7.10 7.90 -9.12
N MET A 51 7.14 8.13 -10.44
CA MET A 51 7.23 9.48 -11.01
C MET A 51 5.93 10.27 -10.85
N ALA A 52 4.79 9.62 -10.92
CA ALA A 52 3.46 10.23 -10.80
C ALA A 52 2.48 9.28 -10.09
N PRO A 53 1.39 9.80 -9.53
CA PRO A 53 0.28 8.99 -9.05
C PRO A 53 -0.62 8.62 -10.25
N TRP A 54 -0.16 7.67 -11.06
CA TRP A 54 -0.89 7.20 -12.24
C TRP A 54 -2.26 6.64 -11.86
N ASN A 55 -3.31 7.00 -12.58
CA ASN A 55 -4.68 6.58 -12.30
C ASN A 55 -4.82 5.05 -12.25
N CYS A 56 -4.11 4.34 -13.14
CA CYS A 56 -4.07 2.87 -13.15
C CYS A 56 -3.39 2.24 -11.91
N SER A 57 -2.60 3.00 -11.16
CA SER A 57 -1.83 2.50 -10.02
C SER A 57 -2.36 2.95 -8.66
N VAL A 58 -3.25 3.94 -8.62
CA VAL A 58 -3.74 4.48 -7.35
C VAL A 58 -4.70 3.50 -6.68
N LYS A 59 -4.39 3.16 -5.44
CA LYS A 59 -5.18 2.24 -4.61
C LYS A 59 -5.31 2.81 -3.20
N ALA A 60 -6.47 2.57 -2.58
CA ALA A 60 -6.69 2.85 -1.16
C ALA A 60 -6.77 1.53 -0.38
N ALA A 61 -6.09 1.44 0.76
CA ALA A 61 -6.17 0.29 1.64
C ALA A 61 -6.05 0.70 3.12
N ASN A 62 -6.79 -0.01 3.96
CA ASN A 62 -6.63 0.11 5.40
C ASN A 62 -5.27 -0.47 5.80
N LEU A 63 -4.54 0.26 6.62
CA LEU A 63 -3.24 -0.19 7.08
C LEU A 63 -3.37 -1.23 8.20
N VAL A 64 -2.47 -2.20 8.20
CA VAL A 64 -2.39 -3.21 9.26
C VAL A 64 -1.66 -2.60 10.45
N TYR A 65 -2.34 -2.56 11.59
CA TYR A 65 -1.80 -2.05 12.85
C TYR A 65 -0.65 -2.92 13.38
N ILE A 66 0.42 -2.29 13.84
CA ILE A 66 1.57 -2.95 14.46
C ILE A 66 1.61 -2.65 15.96
N THR A 67 1.73 -1.38 16.32
CA THR A 67 1.86 -0.93 17.71
C THR A 67 1.43 0.52 17.88
N SER A 68 1.23 0.93 19.12
CA SER A 68 0.95 2.32 19.47
C SER A 68 1.69 2.75 20.75
N SER A 69 1.78 4.05 20.91
CA SER A 69 2.36 4.65 22.12
C SER A 69 1.51 4.34 23.34
N PRO A 70 2.11 4.20 24.55
CA PRO A 70 1.37 4.07 25.79
C PRO A 70 0.40 5.23 26.01
N GLY A 71 -0.78 4.93 26.54
CA GLY A 71 -1.85 5.90 26.78
C GLY A 71 -2.76 6.14 25.58
N THR A 72 -2.61 5.39 24.49
CA THR A 72 -3.59 5.35 23.38
C THR A 72 -4.71 4.34 23.68
N PRO A 73 -5.88 4.42 22.99
CA PRO A 73 -6.96 3.44 23.16
C PRO A 73 -6.51 1.99 22.96
N GLU A 74 -5.60 1.76 21.99
CA GLU A 74 -5.06 0.43 21.67
C GLU A 74 -3.98 -0.03 22.65
N ASN A 75 -3.35 0.91 23.38
CA ASN A 75 -2.31 0.62 24.35
C ASN A 75 -2.57 1.39 25.65
N THR A 76 -3.32 0.77 26.55
CA THR A 76 -3.71 1.34 27.86
C THR A 76 -2.60 1.35 28.91
N SER A 77 -1.38 0.93 28.56
CA SER A 77 -0.24 0.99 29.46
C SER A 77 0.04 2.42 29.90
N ALA A 78 0.49 2.60 31.13
CA ALA A 78 0.88 3.91 31.61
C ALA A 78 2.03 4.50 30.77
N PRO A 79 1.96 5.80 30.41
CA PRO A 79 3.05 6.46 29.70
C PRO A 79 4.38 6.34 30.46
N THR A 80 5.43 5.91 29.77
CA THR A 80 6.78 5.88 30.31
C THR A 80 7.49 7.20 30.06
N THR A 81 8.39 7.61 30.94
CA THR A 81 9.16 8.85 30.77
C THR A 81 10.20 8.74 29.67
N LEU A 82 10.58 7.53 29.28
CA LEU A 82 11.56 7.25 28.24
C LEU A 82 10.93 6.37 27.16
N TRP A 83 11.23 6.70 25.90
CA TRP A 83 10.87 5.85 24.78
C TRP A 83 11.48 4.45 24.92
N GLN A 84 10.69 3.43 24.59
CA GLN A 84 11.12 2.03 24.62
C GLN A 84 11.16 1.46 23.19
N PRO A 85 12.10 0.57 22.88
CA PRO A 85 12.08 -0.19 21.62
C PRO A 85 10.74 -0.94 21.46
N GLY A 86 10.17 -0.90 20.25
CA GLY A 86 8.86 -1.48 19.97
C GLY A 86 7.69 -0.51 20.18
N GLN A 87 7.97 0.74 20.48
CA GLN A 87 6.98 1.82 20.48
C GLN A 87 7.24 2.75 19.29
N PRO A 88 6.19 3.39 18.72
CA PRO A 88 6.36 4.42 17.71
C PRO A 88 7.30 5.50 18.20
N VAL A 89 8.18 5.97 17.32
CA VAL A 89 9.13 7.05 17.66
C VAL A 89 8.36 8.36 17.82
N PRO A 90 8.49 9.08 18.95
CA PRO A 90 7.83 10.36 19.14
C PRO A 90 8.16 11.35 17.99
N PRO A 91 7.19 12.19 17.54
CA PRO A 91 5.89 12.48 18.13
C PRO A 91 4.73 11.61 17.64
N TRP A 92 5.00 10.43 17.11
CA TRP A 92 3.99 9.56 16.51
C TRP A 92 3.34 8.65 17.55
N ALA A 93 2.02 8.45 17.39
CA ALA A 93 1.23 7.66 18.33
C ALA A 93 1.00 6.22 17.84
N TYR A 94 0.95 6.01 16.53
CA TYR A 94 0.64 4.72 15.93
C TYR A 94 1.66 4.33 14.88
N GLU A 95 1.89 3.02 14.77
CA GLU A 95 2.73 2.41 13.77
C GLU A 95 1.96 1.33 13.01
N TYR A 96 2.06 1.38 11.68
CA TYR A 96 1.38 0.51 10.75
C TYR A 96 2.36 -0.16 9.79
N GLN A 97 1.99 -1.35 9.34
CA GLN A 97 2.73 -2.06 8.31
C GLN A 97 2.68 -1.29 6.99
N TYR A 98 3.84 -1.19 6.33
CA TYR A 98 3.91 -0.64 4.99
C TYR A 98 3.35 -1.67 4.00
N PRO A 99 2.34 -1.33 3.16
CA PRO A 99 1.78 -2.29 2.20
C PRO A 99 2.85 -2.80 1.25
N VAL A 100 2.85 -4.10 0.99
CA VAL A 100 3.92 -4.78 0.23
C VAL A 100 3.91 -4.37 -1.23
N ASP A 101 2.71 -4.22 -1.79
CA ASP A 101 2.48 -3.75 -3.15
C ASP A 101 2.68 -2.23 -3.30
N CYS A 102 2.98 -1.51 -2.21
CA CYS A 102 3.15 -0.07 -2.24
C CYS A 102 4.51 0.32 -2.83
N VAL A 103 4.48 0.93 -4.00
CA VAL A 103 5.66 1.55 -4.63
C VAL A 103 5.91 2.94 -4.06
N ARG A 104 4.83 3.71 -3.86
CA ARG A 104 4.89 5.09 -3.34
C ARG A 104 3.62 5.42 -2.56
N PRO A 105 3.73 5.82 -1.29
CA PRO A 105 2.60 6.39 -0.56
C PRO A 105 2.28 7.78 -1.10
N CYS A 106 1.00 8.07 -1.28
CA CYS A 106 0.52 9.36 -1.80
C CYS A 106 -0.01 10.24 -0.67
N TRP A 107 -1.09 9.84 -0.04
CA TRP A 107 -1.66 10.55 1.11
C TRP A 107 -2.41 9.58 2.02
N MET A 108 -2.68 10.01 3.22
CA MET A 108 -3.45 9.27 4.20
C MET A 108 -4.83 9.92 4.34
N ILE A 109 -5.88 9.10 4.21
CA ILE A 109 -7.25 9.53 4.42
C ILE A 109 -7.47 9.63 5.94
N PRO A 110 -8.00 10.76 6.45
CA PRO A 110 -8.39 10.83 7.86
C PRO A 110 -9.45 9.76 8.13
N ALA A 111 -9.33 9.05 9.28
CA ALA A 111 -10.39 8.19 9.75
C ALA A 111 -11.68 8.99 9.80
N THR A 112 -12.83 8.34 9.54
CA THR A 112 -14.12 8.99 9.77
C THR A 112 -14.11 9.51 11.21
N GLN A 113 -13.71 10.74 11.36
CA GLN A 113 -14.05 11.43 12.58
C GLN A 113 -15.57 11.40 12.61
N THR A 114 -16.13 10.76 13.59
CA THR A 114 -17.48 11.07 14.06
C THR A 114 -17.52 12.58 14.11
N GLY A 115 -18.17 13.20 13.10
CA GLY A 115 -17.88 14.55 12.67
C GLY A 115 -17.92 15.56 13.79
N PHE A 116 -16.94 16.43 13.84
CA PHE A 116 -17.02 17.68 14.55
C PHE A 116 -17.59 18.75 13.61
N ALA A 117 -18.90 18.93 13.63
CA ALA A 117 -19.49 20.15 13.12
C ALA A 117 -19.61 21.12 14.30
N GLY A 118 -18.84 22.21 14.29
CA GLY A 118 -18.92 23.26 15.31
C GLY A 118 -18.58 22.83 16.75
N GLY A 119 -17.65 21.88 16.93
CA GLY A 119 -17.21 21.46 18.26
C GLY A 119 -18.12 20.47 18.99
N VAL A 120 -19.17 19.97 18.35
CA VAL A 120 -20.08 18.96 18.92
C VAL A 120 -19.86 17.64 18.18
N PRO A 121 -19.63 16.50 18.91
CA PRO A 121 -19.56 15.18 18.27
C PRO A 121 -20.87 14.87 17.57
N ILE A 122 -20.86 14.64 16.27
CA ILE A 122 -22.05 14.14 15.57
C ILE A 122 -22.14 12.64 15.86
N THR A 123 -22.79 12.30 16.96
CA THR A 123 -23.08 10.90 17.35
C THR A 123 -24.35 10.35 16.70
N THR A 124 -25.07 11.14 15.93
CA THR A 124 -26.28 10.73 15.24
C THR A 124 -25.91 10.12 13.89
N ALA A 125 -26.13 8.81 13.74
CA ALA A 125 -26.27 8.20 12.44
C ALA A 125 -27.31 9.01 11.66
N VAL A 126 -26.86 9.71 10.63
CA VAL A 126 -27.77 10.43 9.75
C VAL A 126 -28.53 9.37 8.96
N THR A 127 -29.72 9.04 9.47
CA THR A 127 -30.71 8.23 8.78
C THR A 127 -31.22 9.07 7.63
N GLY A 128 -30.64 8.91 6.45
CA GLY A 128 -31.06 9.60 5.26
C GLY A 128 -29.92 10.00 4.34
N GLY A 129 -29.21 9.03 3.78
CA GLY A 129 -28.47 9.18 2.52
C GLY A 129 -27.37 10.24 2.43
N ALA A 130 -27.02 10.92 3.48
CA ALA A 130 -25.83 11.76 3.49
C ALA A 130 -24.65 10.85 3.76
N SER A 131 -23.88 10.55 2.71
CA SER A 131 -22.57 9.97 2.81
C SER A 131 -21.78 10.75 3.87
N SER A 132 -21.25 10.04 4.86
CA SER A 132 -20.25 10.59 5.77
C SER A 132 -19.03 10.91 4.91
N PHE A 133 -18.92 12.15 4.48
CA PHE A 133 -17.82 12.60 3.66
C PHE A 133 -16.54 12.62 4.51
N TRP A 134 -15.52 12.00 3.99
CA TRP A 134 -14.16 12.09 4.44
C TRP A 134 -13.66 13.51 4.18
N GLN A 135 -14.05 14.46 5.00
CA GLN A 135 -13.67 15.85 4.87
C GLN A 135 -12.61 16.17 5.92
N GLY A 136 -11.42 16.44 5.46
CA GLY A 136 -10.32 16.90 6.28
C GLY A 136 -9.03 16.99 5.48
N PRO A 137 -8.08 17.81 5.93
CA PRO A 137 -6.77 17.85 5.29
C PRO A 137 -6.11 16.47 5.41
N PRO A 138 -5.26 16.09 4.44
CA PRO A 138 -4.51 14.84 4.49
C PRO A 138 -3.77 14.70 5.82
N VAL A 139 -3.87 13.54 6.45
CA VAL A 139 -3.21 13.25 7.72
C VAL A 139 -1.71 13.12 7.49
N LYS A 140 -0.94 13.72 8.39
CA LYS A 140 0.52 13.60 8.34
C LYS A 140 0.95 12.17 8.67
N TYR A 141 1.90 11.67 7.93
CA TYR A 141 2.54 10.38 8.17
C TYR A 141 4.04 10.46 7.89
N LYS A 142 4.80 9.50 8.40
CA LYS A 142 6.22 9.31 8.12
C LYS A 142 6.47 7.86 7.77
N VAL A 143 7.26 7.62 6.74
CA VAL A 143 7.76 6.27 6.44
C VAL A 143 9.11 6.13 7.12
N GLN A 144 9.28 5.05 7.86
CA GLN A 144 10.50 4.70 8.58
C GLN A 144 10.84 3.22 8.31
N THR A 145 12.05 2.82 8.62
CA THR A 145 12.45 1.42 8.66
C THR A 145 12.62 1.02 10.11
N ASP A 146 11.98 -0.08 10.49
CA ASP A 146 12.15 -0.71 11.78
C ASP A 146 12.56 -2.16 11.60
N THR A 147 12.99 -2.82 12.67
CA THR A 147 13.54 -4.18 12.62
C THR A 147 12.66 -5.14 13.38
N PHE A 148 12.33 -6.26 12.73
CA PHE A 148 11.44 -7.28 13.26
C PHE A 148 12.04 -8.67 13.13
N TYR A 149 11.56 -9.60 13.95
CA TYR A 149 11.81 -11.02 13.81
C TYR A 149 10.64 -11.66 13.02
N PRO A 150 10.82 -12.02 11.76
CA PRO A 150 9.76 -12.66 10.98
C PRO A 150 9.53 -14.09 11.51
N VAL A 151 8.28 -14.51 11.56
CA VAL A 151 7.95 -15.90 11.89
C VAL A 151 8.03 -16.73 10.62
N THR A 152 8.90 -17.73 10.61
CA THR A 152 9.17 -18.58 9.45
C THR A 152 8.41 -19.90 9.48
N ALA A 153 8.11 -20.42 10.67
CA ALA A 153 7.34 -21.62 10.86
C ALA A 153 6.57 -21.62 12.18
N ALA A 154 5.52 -22.41 12.24
CA ALA A 154 4.73 -22.64 13.45
C ALA A 154 4.47 -24.14 13.60
N ALA A 155 4.85 -24.70 14.72
CA ALA A 155 4.52 -26.07 15.09
C ALA A 155 3.39 -26.09 16.12
N VAL A 156 2.41 -26.98 15.96
CA VAL A 156 1.28 -27.10 16.90
C VAL A 156 1.81 -27.62 18.23
N ALA A 157 1.65 -26.85 19.31
CA ALA A 157 1.93 -27.29 20.68
C ALA A 157 0.68 -27.87 21.34
N ASN A 158 -0.48 -27.20 21.15
CA ASN A 158 -1.80 -27.71 21.53
C ASN A 158 -2.77 -27.40 20.37
N GLY A 159 -3.44 -28.41 19.86
CA GLY A 159 -4.34 -28.25 18.69
C GLY A 159 -5.70 -27.62 19.02
N GLY A 160 -6.03 -27.39 20.29
CA GLY A 160 -7.33 -26.84 20.69
C GLY A 160 -8.50 -27.72 20.27
N THR A 161 -9.67 -27.13 20.13
CA THR A 161 -10.91 -27.82 19.70
C THR A 161 -11.77 -26.94 18.80
N GLY A 162 -12.60 -27.55 17.96
CA GLY A 162 -13.59 -26.85 17.14
C GLY A 162 -13.06 -26.22 15.85
N TYR A 163 -11.88 -26.62 15.39
CA TYR A 163 -11.28 -26.12 14.16
C TYR A 163 -11.69 -26.92 12.92
N ALA A 164 -11.68 -26.22 11.81
CA ALA A 164 -11.82 -26.82 10.47
C ALA A 164 -10.58 -26.53 9.62
N THR A 165 -10.34 -27.40 8.64
CA THR A 165 -9.30 -27.12 7.64
C THR A 165 -9.68 -25.88 6.83
N GLY A 166 -8.73 -24.96 6.67
CA GLY A 166 -8.95 -23.66 6.02
C GLY A 166 -9.22 -22.52 6.99
N ASP A 167 -9.37 -22.78 8.31
CA ASP A 167 -9.47 -21.72 9.28
C ASP A 167 -8.18 -20.88 9.33
N LEU A 168 -8.35 -19.56 9.43
CA LEU A 168 -7.26 -18.61 9.65
C LEU A 168 -7.20 -18.29 11.14
N ILE A 169 -6.06 -18.52 11.76
CA ILE A 169 -5.80 -18.20 13.16
C ILE A 169 -4.86 -17.00 13.23
N THR A 170 -5.28 -15.95 13.90
CA THR A 170 -4.40 -14.84 14.25
C THR A 170 -3.86 -15.10 15.64
N LEU A 171 -2.53 -15.11 15.79
CA LEU A 171 -1.88 -15.35 17.06
C LEU A 171 -2.02 -14.15 18.01
N ALA A 172 -1.97 -14.41 19.31
CA ALA A 172 -1.95 -13.34 20.31
C ALA A 172 -0.70 -12.46 20.14
N ALA A 173 -0.87 -11.16 20.30
CA ALA A 173 0.18 -10.18 20.12
C ALA A 173 1.15 -10.07 21.31
N GLY A 174 1.33 -11.13 22.08
CA GLY A 174 2.18 -11.15 23.28
C GLY A 174 1.39 -11.04 24.58
N PRO A 175 2.05 -11.04 25.73
CA PRO A 175 1.39 -10.95 27.03
C PRO A 175 0.64 -9.63 27.15
N THR A 176 -0.53 -9.68 27.80
CA THR A 176 -1.50 -8.59 27.97
C THR A 176 -0.96 -7.32 28.66
N THR A 177 0.29 -7.31 29.07
CA THR A 177 0.97 -6.21 29.79
C THR A 177 2.00 -5.47 28.95
N SER A 178 2.22 -5.87 27.70
CA SER A 178 3.13 -5.18 26.77
C SER A 178 2.37 -4.69 25.57
N PRO A 179 2.77 -3.55 24.94
CA PRO A 179 2.17 -3.13 23.70
C PRO A 179 2.22 -4.26 22.68
N PRO A 180 1.24 -4.37 21.77
CA PRO A 180 1.25 -5.39 20.72
C PRO A 180 2.57 -5.30 19.97
N ILE A 181 3.27 -6.44 19.90
CA ILE A 181 4.68 -6.46 19.55
C ILE A 181 4.85 -6.93 18.10
N GLY A 182 4.35 -6.14 17.15
CA GLY A 182 4.54 -6.41 15.73
C GLY A 182 3.27 -6.66 14.94
N ALA A 183 3.39 -6.96 13.65
CA ALA A 183 2.27 -7.31 12.79
C ALA A 183 1.69 -8.67 13.21
N PRO A 184 0.35 -8.83 13.27
CA PRO A 184 -0.26 -10.07 13.71
C PRO A 184 0.14 -11.24 12.81
N VAL A 185 0.62 -12.32 13.43
CA VAL A 185 0.96 -13.57 12.71
C VAL A 185 -0.33 -14.32 12.43
N GLN A 186 -0.56 -14.64 11.16
CA GLN A 186 -1.66 -15.48 10.74
C GLN A 186 -1.17 -16.88 10.36
N LEU A 187 -1.93 -17.88 10.80
CA LEU A 187 -1.71 -19.29 10.49
C LEU A 187 -2.93 -19.84 9.75
N LEU A 188 -2.68 -20.56 8.67
CA LEU A 188 -3.69 -21.33 7.96
C LEU A 188 -3.70 -22.76 8.51
N VAL A 189 -4.85 -23.24 8.98
CA VAL A 189 -5.02 -24.63 9.40
C VAL A 189 -5.04 -25.52 8.16
N THR A 190 -4.04 -26.37 8.03
CA THR A 190 -3.88 -27.27 6.87
C THR A 190 -4.42 -28.66 7.12
N ALA A 191 -4.45 -29.12 8.37
CA ALA A 191 -5.03 -30.39 8.73
C ALA A 191 -5.62 -30.38 10.15
N VAL A 192 -6.74 -31.08 10.31
CA VAL A 192 -7.43 -31.28 11.59
C VAL A 192 -7.80 -32.78 11.78
N ALA A 193 -7.80 -33.24 13.03
CA ALA A 193 -8.34 -34.53 13.44
C ALA A 193 -9.39 -34.33 14.52
N VAL A 194 -10.65 -34.65 14.22
CA VAL A 194 -11.81 -34.47 15.16
C VAL A 194 -11.87 -33.05 15.76
N GLY A 195 -11.70 -32.03 14.90
CA GLY A 195 -11.73 -30.62 15.33
C GLY A 195 -10.47 -30.13 16.08
N VAL A 196 -9.42 -30.96 16.17
CA VAL A 196 -8.13 -30.63 16.76
C VAL A 196 -7.11 -30.35 15.65
N ILE A 197 -6.38 -29.25 15.72
CA ILE A 197 -5.36 -28.91 14.71
C ILE A 197 -4.20 -29.89 14.81
N THR A 198 -3.86 -30.52 13.69
CA THR A 198 -2.69 -31.37 13.56
C THR A 198 -1.57 -30.71 12.76
N SER A 199 -1.92 -29.78 11.87
CA SER A 199 -0.95 -29.01 11.09
C SER A 199 -1.48 -27.63 10.76
N ALA A 200 -0.61 -26.63 10.85
CA ALA A 200 -0.87 -25.25 10.43
C ALA A 200 0.39 -24.66 9.78
N THR A 201 0.20 -23.79 8.83
CA THR A 201 1.30 -23.09 8.14
C THR A 201 1.19 -21.60 8.33
N VAL A 202 2.32 -20.91 8.43
CA VAL A 202 2.36 -19.45 8.44
C VAL A 202 1.85 -18.95 7.10
N VAL A 203 0.90 -18.02 7.13
CA VAL A 203 0.38 -17.38 5.92
C VAL A 203 1.42 -16.38 5.45
N ASN A 204 2.33 -16.85 4.62
CA ASN A 204 3.23 -16.00 3.86
C ASN A 204 2.60 -15.83 2.47
N THR A 205 1.71 -14.89 2.31
CA THR A 205 1.24 -14.51 0.98
C THR A 205 2.37 -13.77 0.28
N VAL A 206 3.11 -14.50 -0.53
CA VAL A 206 4.04 -13.90 -1.47
C VAL A 206 3.21 -13.22 -2.55
N TYR A 207 3.40 -11.90 -2.72
CA TYR A 207 2.78 -11.15 -3.78
C TYR A 207 3.23 -11.75 -5.13
N THR A 208 2.35 -12.49 -5.75
CA THR A 208 2.60 -13.06 -7.08
C THR A 208 2.22 -12.11 -8.21
N GLY A 209 1.73 -10.92 -7.89
CA GLY A 209 1.51 -9.83 -8.84
C GLY A 209 0.31 -9.97 -9.77
N ASP A 210 -0.41 -11.08 -9.70
CA ASP A 210 -1.35 -11.46 -10.76
C ASP A 210 -2.83 -11.38 -10.39
N THR A 211 -3.18 -11.01 -9.15
CA THR A 211 -4.59 -10.96 -8.78
C THR A 211 -4.92 -9.62 -8.17
N ALA A 212 -5.76 -8.85 -8.87
CA ALA A 212 -6.33 -7.61 -8.35
C ALA A 212 -7.03 -7.90 -7.01
N GLY A 213 -6.48 -7.37 -5.92
CA GLY A 213 -7.06 -7.44 -4.59
C GLY A 213 -6.42 -8.42 -3.60
N SER A 214 -5.41 -9.20 -3.97
CA SER A 214 -4.65 -9.96 -2.99
C SER A 214 -3.75 -9.03 -2.19
N GLN A 215 -4.16 -8.70 -0.97
CA GLN A 215 -3.27 -8.11 0.02
C GLN A 215 -2.27 -9.20 0.41
N GLU A 216 -1.01 -8.94 0.12
CA GLU A 216 0.06 -9.76 0.66
C GLU A 216 0.22 -9.40 2.14
N VAL A 217 -0.24 -10.28 3.00
CA VAL A 217 0.16 -10.26 4.39
C VAL A 217 1.55 -10.89 4.42
N ILE A 218 2.59 -10.10 4.59
CA ILE A 218 3.89 -10.65 4.96
C ILE A 218 3.64 -11.39 6.27
N GLY A 219 4.02 -12.65 6.33
CA GLY A 219 3.85 -13.46 7.53
C GLY A 219 4.26 -12.65 8.74
N GLY A 220 3.45 -12.64 9.78
CA GLY A 220 3.58 -11.71 10.88
C GLY A 220 4.97 -11.68 11.48
N SER A 221 5.32 -10.57 12.04
CA SER A 221 6.65 -10.32 12.60
C SER A 221 6.53 -9.65 13.96
N TYR A 222 7.48 -9.90 14.82
CA TYR A 222 7.53 -9.35 16.18
C TYR A 222 8.79 -8.50 16.38
N PHE A 223 8.70 -7.43 17.17
CA PHE A 223 9.90 -6.67 17.60
C PHE A 223 10.83 -7.49 18.48
N ALA A 224 10.26 -8.42 19.26
CA ALA A 224 11.01 -9.36 20.09
C ALA A 224 10.43 -10.76 19.94
N GLN A 225 11.28 -11.78 20.00
CA GLN A 225 10.83 -13.16 19.97
C GLN A 225 9.92 -13.46 21.17
N GLN A 226 8.73 -13.96 20.91
CA GLN A 226 7.79 -14.38 21.93
C GLN A 226 8.22 -15.70 22.55
N SER A 227 7.98 -15.88 23.85
CA SER A 227 8.21 -17.16 24.48
C SER A 227 7.19 -18.19 24.01
N ASN A 228 7.68 -19.35 23.57
CA ASN A 228 6.85 -20.47 23.17
C ASN A 228 6.25 -21.19 24.40
N PRO A 229 5.02 -21.72 24.30
CA PRO A 229 4.09 -21.65 23.17
C PRO A 229 3.31 -20.32 23.16
N VAL A 230 3.05 -19.81 21.94
CA VAL A 230 2.21 -18.61 21.73
C VAL A 230 0.76 -19.03 21.55
N ALA A 231 -0.15 -18.36 22.25
CA ALA A 231 -1.57 -18.67 22.21
C ALA A 231 -2.23 -18.06 20.94
N GLN A 232 -3.36 -18.64 20.56
CA GLN A 232 -4.28 -18.03 19.62
C GLN A 232 -4.85 -16.73 20.20
N GLY A 233 -4.98 -15.69 19.36
CA GLY A 233 -5.69 -14.45 19.68
C GLY A 233 -7.12 -14.49 19.12
N SER A 234 -7.28 -14.82 17.85
CA SER A 234 -8.59 -14.94 17.18
C SER A 234 -8.55 -16.01 16.08
N THR A 235 -9.72 -16.41 15.59
CA THR A 235 -9.86 -17.34 14.46
C THR A 235 -10.99 -16.91 13.55
N SER A 236 -10.92 -17.25 12.28
CA SER A 236 -12.04 -17.07 11.33
C SER A 236 -13.18 -18.06 11.56
N GLY A 237 -12.90 -19.16 12.21
CA GLY A 237 -13.87 -20.21 12.58
C GLY A 237 -14.33 -20.13 14.04
N SER A 238 -14.81 -21.26 14.59
CA SER A 238 -15.27 -21.39 15.96
C SER A 238 -14.25 -22.04 16.91
N GLY A 239 -13.04 -22.34 16.41
CA GLY A 239 -12.02 -23.05 17.17
C GLY A 239 -11.43 -22.23 18.33
N VAL A 240 -11.07 -22.90 19.43
CA VAL A 240 -10.53 -22.28 20.63
C VAL A 240 -9.38 -23.08 21.25
N GLY A 241 -8.49 -22.39 21.96
CA GLY A 241 -7.47 -23.00 22.81
C GLY A 241 -6.24 -23.54 22.10
N ALA A 242 -6.02 -23.20 20.83
CA ALA A 242 -4.81 -23.62 20.14
C ALA A 242 -3.58 -22.80 20.61
N THR A 243 -2.43 -23.48 20.72
CA THR A 243 -1.14 -22.85 20.98
C THR A 243 -0.08 -23.39 20.05
N PHE A 244 0.92 -22.56 19.73
CA PHE A 244 1.92 -22.82 18.71
C PHE A 244 3.33 -22.51 19.20
N ASN A 245 4.28 -23.37 18.84
CA ASN A 245 5.70 -23.08 18.98
C ASN A 245 6.20 -22.41 17.70
N LEU A 246 6.62 -21.17 17.79
CA LEU A 246 7.07 -20.37 16.66
C LEU A 246 8.57 -20.53 16.43
N THR A 247 8.96 -20.59 15.16
CA THR A 247 10.34 -20.48 14.71
C THR A 247 10.52 -19.11 14.08
N TYR A 248 11.54 -18.38 14.54
CA TYR A 248 11.85 -17.04 14.06
C TYR A 248 13.01 -17.07 13.08
N GLY A 249 12.89 -16.24 12.04
CA GLY A 249 14.03 -15.93 11.17
C GLY A 249 14.99 -14.94 11.80
N THR A 250 16.03 -14.58 11.08
CA THR A 250 16.93 -13.49 11.46
C THR A 250 16.19 -12.17 11.45
N GLN A 251 16.55 -11.28 12.37
CA GLN A 251 16.01 -9.94 12.43
C GLN A 251 16.21 -9.22 11.08
N ALA A 252 15.12 -8.69 10.52
CA ALA A 252 15.13 -8.07 9.22
C ALA A 252 14.51 -6.66 9.27
N PRO A 253 15.06 -5.69 8.52
CA PRO A 253 14.49 -4.38 8.41
C PRO A 253 13.20 -4.42 7.57
N GLN A 254 12.13 -3.81 8.06
CA GLN A 254 10.86 -3.64 7.37
C GLN A 254 10.46 -2.18 7.37
N ARG A 255 9.80 -1.74 6.30
CA ARG A 255 9.26 -0.39 6.22
C ARG A 255 7.95 -0.32 7.00
N VAL A 256 7.80 0.76 7.74
CA VAL A 256 6.61 1.04 8.55
C VAL A 256 6.10 2.45 8.28
N ILE A 257 4.84 2.68 8.62
CA ILE A 257 4.20 3.99 8.51
C ILE A 257 3.84 4.45 9.92
N LEU A 258 4.36 5.62 10.29
CA LEU A 258 4.08 6.29 11.55
C LEU A 258 3.05 7.40 11.32
N THR A 259 2.02 7.47 12.17
CA THR A 259 0.98 8.49 12.12
C THR A 259 0.40 8.73 13.51
N ASN A 260 -0.38 9.83 13.65
CA ASN A 260 -1.13 10.09 14.88
C ASN A 260 -2.60 9.69 14.77
N GLN A 261 -2.94 8.92 13.75
CA GLN A 261 -4.30 8.50 13.47
C GLN A 261 -4.47 7.02 13.79
N GLU A 262 -5.48 6.73 14.63
CA GLU A 262 -6.09 5.42 14.79
C GLU A 262 -6.85 5.05 13.51
N TYR A 263 -6.85 3.79 13.09
CA TYR A 263 -7.53 3.31 11.86
C TYR A 263 -7.12 4.07 10.59
N ALA A 264 -5.86 3.97 10.24
CA ALA A 264 -5.30 4.68 9.09
C ALA A 264 -5.63 3.98 7.77
N THR A 265 -6.11 4.75 6.80
CA THR A 265 -6.27 4.34 5.40
C THR A 265 -5.27 5.09 4.53
N LEU A 266 -4.44 4.36 3.81
CA LEU A 266 -3.42 4.93 2.93
C LEU A 266 -3.91 4.86 1.48
N VAL A 267 -3.76 5.98 0.77
CA VAL A 267 -3.82 6.01 -0.70
C VAL A 267 -2.39 5.99 -1.22
N TYR A 268 -2.11 5.06 -2.11
CA TYR A 268 -0.75 4.82 -2.60
C TYR A 268 -0.75 4.30 -4.03
N CYS A 269 0.39 4.42 -4.69
CA CYS A 269 0.62 3.78 -5.98
C CYS A 269 1.05 2.32 -5.73
N GLN A 270 0.24 1.39 -6.21
CA GLN A 270 0.55 -0.04 -6.18
C GLN A 270 1.52 -0.42 -7.32
N ASP A 271 2.21 -1.55 -7.15
CA ASP A 271 3.03 -2.15 -8.21
C ASP A 271 2.12 -2.88 -9.22
N VAL A 272 1.75 -2.21 -10.29
CA VAL A 272 0.90 -2.77 -11.35
C VAL A 272 1.78 -3.65 -12.25
N ILE A 273 1.57 -4.96 -12.22
CA ILE A 273 2.32 -5.93 -13.03
C ILE A 273 1.54 -6.31 -14.27
N ASP A 274 0.21 -6.44 -14.17
CA ASP A 274 -0.64 -6.81 -15.30
C ASP A 274 -0.71 -5.68 -16.33
N PRO A 275 -0.25 -5.91 -17.57
CA PRO A 275 -0.32 -4.91 -18.63
C PRO A 275 -1.74 -4.47 -19.00
N ASN A 276 -2.73 -5.33 -18.77
CA ASN A 276 -4.11 -5.02 -19.14
C ASN A 276 -4.77 -3.96 -18.23
N ILE A 277 -4.20 -3.71 -17.05
CA ILE A 277 -4.63 -2.65 -16.13
C ILE A 277 -3.93 -1.32 -16.46
N MET A 278 -2.78 -1.39 -17.12
CA MET A 278 -2.00 -0.21 -17.49
C MET A 278 -2.70 0.56 -18.60
N ASP A 279 -2.80 1.88 -18.46
CA ASP A 279 -3.23 2.77 -19.54
C ASP A 279 -2.30 2.68 -20.76
N ASP A 280 -2.84 2.87 -21.96
CA ASP A 280 -2.09 2.75 -23.20
C ASP A 280 -0.88 3.69 -23.27
N LEU A 281 -1.04 4.94 -22.80
CA LEU A 281 0.05 5.91 -22.77
C LEU A 281 1.12 5.55 -21.72
N PHE A 282 0.70 4.99 -20.58
CA PHE A 282 1.62 4.44 -19.60
C PHE A 282 2.40 3.26 -20.18
N GLN A 283 1.72 2.34 -20.91
CA GLN A 283 2.38 1.22 -21.58
C GLN A 283 3.41 1.72 -22.60
N ASP A 284 3.08 2.73 -23.41
CA ASP A 284 4.01 3.31 -24.38
C ASP A 284 5.23 3.95 -23.71
N ALA A 285 5.01 4.70 -22.64
CA ALA A 285 6.09 5.28 -21.84
C ALA A 285 7.00 4.19 -21.24
N TYR A 286 6.40 3.10 -20.76
CA TYR A 286 7.12 1.96 -20.21
C TYR A 286 7.95 1.23 -21.28
N VAL A 287 7.35 0.90 -22.44
CA VAL A 287 8.01 0.28 -23.57
C VAL A 287 9.21 1.09 -24.03
N LYS A 288 9.04 2.41 -24.22
CA LYS A 288 10.13 3.29 -24.68
C LYS A 288 11.24 3.43 -23.67
N LEU A 289 10.92 3.49 -22.38
CA LEU A 289 11.92 3.60 -21.33
C LEU A 289 12.73 2.30 -21.15
N VAL A 290 12.06 1.14 -21.26
CA VAL A 290 12.73 -0.17 -21.30
C VAL A 290 13.62 -0.26 -22.52
N GLY A 291 13.09 0.04 -23.73
CA GLY A 291 13.84 0.03 -24.97
C GLY A 291 15.08 0.93 -24.95
N ALA A 292 14.95 2.15 -24.43
CA ALA A 292 16.07 3.06 -24.27
C ALA A 292 17.17 2.50 -23.35
N THR A 293 16.78 1.79 -22.28
CA THR A 293 17.72 1.21 -21.32
C THR A 293 18.50 0.03 -21.92
N ILE A 294 17.82 -0.82 -22.69
CA ILE A 294 18.45 -2.00 -23.31
C ILE A 294 19.23 -1.68 -24.58
N THR A 295 19.08 -0.47 -25.15
CA THR A 295 19.77 -0.07 -26.39
C THR A 295 21.29 -0.20 -26.27
N ILE A 296 21.90 0.30 -25.19
CA ILE A 296 23.34 0.24 -25.02
C ILE A 296 23.85 -1.21 -24.91
N PRO A 297 23.32 -2.06 -24.02
CA PRO A 297 23.82 -3.43 -23.90
C PRO A 297 23.58 -4.30 -25.14
N LEU A 298 22.57 -3.99 -25.96
CA LEU A 298 22.29 -4.78 -27.18
C LEU A 298 23.03 -4.28 -28.43
N THR A 299 23.13 -2.97 -28.60
CA THR A 299 23.67 -2.39 -29.85
C THR A 299 25.03 -1.74 -29.68
N GLY A 300 25.42 -1.33 -28.48
CA GLY A 300 26.64 -0.55 -28.23
C GLY A 300 26.58 0.90 -28.73
N ASP A 301 25.50 1.32 -29.43
CA ASP A 301 25.38 2.63 -30.03
C ASP A 301 24.85 3.67 -29.02
N LYS A 302 25.74 4.55 -28.55
CA LYS A 302 25.43 5.64 -27.64
C LYS A 302 24.57 6.74 -28.27
N LYS A 303 24.65 6.96 -29.58
CA LYS A 303 23.84 8.00 -30.26
C LYS A 303 22.38 7.55 -30.31
N LEU A 304 22.16 6.30 -30.72
CA LEU A 304 20.83 5.70 -30.71
C LEU A 304 20.22 5.68 -29.32
N ALA A 305 21.01 5.31 -28.31
CA ALA A 305 20.54 5.32 -26.90
C ALA A 305 20.13 6.72 -26.43
N ASN A 306 20.92 7.76 -26.75
CA ASN A 306 20.55 9.14 -26.38
C ASN A 306 19.26 9.59 -27.06
N PHE A 307 19.05 9.25 -28.33
CA PHE A 307 17.81 9.53 -29.03
C PHE A 307 16.62 8.80 -28.38
N ALA A 308 16.78 7.51 -28.09
CA ALA A 308 15.74 6.70 -27.45
C ALA A 308 15.38 7.24 -26.03
N VAL A 309 16.35 7.71 -25.26
CA VAL A 309 16.11 8.34 -23.95
C VAL A 309 15.32 9.65 -24.09
N GLN A 310 15.65 10.48 -25.08
CA GLN A 310 14.91 11.72 -25.33
C GLN A 310 13.45 11.43 -25.71
N GLU A 311 13.24 10.47 -26.60
CA GLU A 311 11.91 10.03 -27.02
C GLU A 311 11.11 9.45 -25.82
N ALA A 312 11.74 8.60 -25.00
CA ALA A 312 11.11 8.06 -23.80
C ALA A 312 10.68 9.17 -22.82
N ASN A 313 11.54 10.17 -22.58
CA ASN A 313 11.21 11.29 -21.70
C ASN A 313 10.04 12.13 -22.24
N GLN A 314 9.98 12.37 -23.55
CA GLN A 314 8.84 13.08 -24.17
C GLN A 314 7.55 12.28 -24.01
N THR A 315 7.57 10.96 -24.24
CA THR A 315 6.40 10.09 -24.05
C THR A 315 5.94 10.06 -22.60
N ILE A 316 6.87 10.01 -21.63
CA ILE A 316 6.52 10.08 -20.20
C ILE A 316 5.84 11.40 -19.87
N MET A 317 6.30 12.52 -20.40
CA MET A 317 5.66 13.83 -20.18
C MET A 317 4.24 13.87 -20.73
N LEU A 318 4.03 13.37 -21.96
CA LEU A 318 2.72 13.29 -22.57
C LEU A 318 1.77 12.36 -21.80
N ALA A 319 2.25 11.18 -21.40
CA ALA A 319 1.47 10.25 -20.62
C ALA A 319 1.04 10.84 -19.26
N ARG A 320 1.95 11.52 -18.56
CA ARG A 320 1.63 12.21 -17.29
C ARG A 320 0.64 13.35 -17.47
N GLN A 321 0.71 14.07 -18.59
CA GLN A 321 -0.23 15.14 -18.88
C GLN A 321 -1.64 14.59 -19.15
N ALA A 322 -1.74 13.51 -19.91
CA ALA A 322 -3.01 12.84 -20.20
C ALA A 322 -3.64 12.26 -18.93
N ASP A 323 -2.87 11.48 -18.16
CA ASP A 323 -3.30 10.88 -16.90
C ASP A 323 -3.76 11.94 -15.87
N GLY A 324 -3.03 13.06 -15.77
CA GLY A 324 -3.44 14.17 -14.91
C GLY A 324 -4.72 14.87 -15.37
N ASN A 325 -5.01 14.89 -16.65
CA ASN A 325 -6.23 15.50 -17.19
C ASN A 325 -7.47 14.61 -17.03
N GLU A 326 -7.33 13.30 -16.93
CA GLU A 326 -8.46 12.39 -16.72
C GLU A 326 -9.15 12.61 -15.37
N GLY A 327 -8.44 13.09 -14.36
CA GLY A 327 -8.97 13.41 -13.04
C GLY A 327 -9.43 14.86 -12.87
N LEU A 328 -9.25 15.70 -13.86
CA LEU A 328 -9.71 17.10 -13.82
C LEU A 328 -11.23 17.15 -13.97
N THR A 329 -11.94 17.17 -12.84
CA THR A 329 -13.26 17.79 -12.83
C THR A 329 -13.09 19.22 -13.32
N ILE A 330 -13.83 19.57 -14.36
CA ILE A 330 -13.94 20.95 -14.83
C ILE A 330 -14.47 21.75 -13.63
N ASN A 331 -13.58 22.39 -12.88
CA ASN A 331 -14.01 23.42 -11.97
C ASN A 331 -14.59 24.50 -12.86
N ASP A 332 -15.89 24.71 -12.73
CA ASP A 332 -16.53 25.90 -13.27
C ASP A 332 -15.85 27.07 -12.59
N ILE A 333 -14.77 27.56 -13.21
CA ILE A 333 -14.08 28.75 -12.74
C ILE A 333 -15.03 29.90 -13.02
N THR A 334 -15.86 30.20 -12.03
CA THR A 334 -16.64 31.44 -12.06
C THR A 334 -15.63 32.58 -12.22
N PRO A 335 -15.63 33.30 -13.34
CA PRO A 335 -14.65 34.34 -13.57
C PRO A 335 -14.64 35.35 -12.40
N ASP A 336 -13.47 35.79 -11.99
CA ASP A 336 -13.28 36.67 -10.82
C ASP A 336 -14.19 37.89 -10.85
N TRP A 337 -14.54 38.40 -12.04
CA TRP A 337 -15.47 39.52 -12.18
C TRP A 337 -16.92 39.20 -11.75
N ILE A 338 -17.33 37.93 -11.78
CA ILE A 338 -18.64 37.48 -11.26
C ILE A 338 -18.56 37.36 -9.74
N ARG A 339 -17.47 36.82 -9.19
CA ARG A 339 -17.25 36.72 -7.73
C ARG A 339 -17.22 38.10 -7.07
N ILE A 340 -16.59 39.09 -7.71
CA ILE A 340 -16.50 40.48 -7.20
C ILE A 340 -17.88 41.14 -7.16
N ARG A 341 -18.84 40.70 -7.97
CA ARG A 341 -20.20 41.26 -7.98
C ARG A 341 -21.13 40.68 -6.92
N GLY A 342 -20.65 39.78 -6.08
CA GLY A 342 -21.45 39.22 -4.97
C GLY A 342 -22.64 38.35 -5.41
N VAL A 343 -22.67 37.93 -6.67
CA VAL A 343 -23.67 36.96 -7.15
C VAL A 343 -23.09 35.57 -6.84
N ASP A 344 -23.24 35.18 -5.61
CA ASP A 344 -22.96 33.83 -5.17
C ASP A 344 -24.12 32.94 -5.69
N PHE A 345 -23.95 32.38 -6.88
CA PHE A 345 -24.79 31.25 -7.28
C PHE A 345 -24.32 30.11 -6.37
N ALA A 346 -25.25 29.68 -5.50
CA ALA A 346 -25.04 28.57 -4.58
C ALA A 346 -24.20 27.47 -5.25
N GLU A 347 -22.99 27.33 -4.79
CA GLU A 347 -22.02 26.36 -5.31
C GLU A 347 -22.61 24.96 -5.22
N PRO A 348 -22.94 24.27 -6.33
CA PRO A 348 -23.39 22.88 -6.27
C PRO A 348 -22.25 21.91 -5.92
N TYR A 349 -21.03 22.41 -5.72
CA TYR A 349 -19.86 21.55 -5.50
C TYR A 349 -18.83 22.19 -4.53
N SER A 350 -18.90 21.76 -3.29
CA SER A 350 -17.79 21.93 -2.36
C SER A 350 -16.79 20.80 -2.58
N GLY A 351 -15.85 20.98 -3.51
CA GLY A 351 -14.73 20.06 -3.70
C GLY A 351 -13.86 19.97 -2.44
N PRO A 352 -13.09 18.90 -2.27
CA PRO A 352 -12.28 18.67 -1.06
C PRO A 352 -11.17 19.72 -0.83
N PHE A 353 -11.04 20.72 -1.68
CA PHE A 353 -10.05 21.78 -1.60
C PHE A 353 -10.61 23.19 -1.30
N THR A 354 -11.92 23.36 -1.10
CA THR A 354 -12.49 24.67 -0.75
C THR A 354 -12.51 24.95 0.76
N GLY A 355 -11.53 24.44 1.49
CA GLY A 355 -11.36 24.66 2.94
C GLY A 355 -10.82 26.04 3.33
N PHE A 356 -10.84 27.04 2.45
CA PHE A 356 -10.58 28.45 2.83
C PHE A 356 -11.91 29.20 2.83
N ASP A 357 -12.62 29.11 3.95
CA ASP A 357 -13.71 30.01 4.25
C ASP A 357 -13.14 31.41 4.56
N TRP A 358 -13.24 32.32 3.59
CA TRP A 358 -12.93 33.73 3.75
C TRP A 358 -14.05 34.52 4.45
N GLY A 359 -15.12 33.82 4.90
CA GLY A 359 -16.29 34.45 5.53
C GLY A 359 -16.05 35.17 6.85
N GLY A 360 -14.87 35.07 7.42
CA GLY A 360 -14.53 35.69 8.72
C GLY A 360 -13.82 37.05 8.65
N LEU A 361 -13.58 37.63 7.49
CA LEU A 361 -12.71 38.81 7.35
C LEU A 361 -13.43 40.09 6.91
N TYR A 362 -14.73 40.12 6.83
CA TYR A 362 -15.44 41.38 6.61
C TYR A 362 -15.98 41.91 7.94
N PRO A 363 -15.47 43.07 8.44
CA PRO A 363 -16.11 43.73 9.52
C PRO A 363 -17.46 44.23 9.05
N THR A 364 -18.51 43.85 9.73
CA THR A 364 -19.85 44.45 9.57
C THR A 364 -19.75 45.88 10.00
N PHE A 365 -19.75 46.83 9.07
CA PHE A 365 -20.01 48.23 9.35
C PHE A 365 -21.51 48.35 9.63
N GLY A 366 -21.84 48.59 10.91
CA GLY A 366 -23.15 49.03 11.33
C GLY A 366 -23.39 50.50 11.00
#